data_5cdfa1eee9fe6605ca6f7c4db78effcf
#
_entry.id   5cdfa1eee9fe6605ca6f7c4db78effcf
#
_cell.length_a   1.000
_cell.length_b   1.000
_cell.length_c   1.000
_cell.angle_alpha   90.00
_cell.angle_beta   90.00
_cell.angle_gamma   90.00
#
_symmetry.space_group_name_H-M   'P 1'
#
loop_
_entity.id
_entity.type
_entity.pdbx_description
1 polymer ?
#
loop_
_entity_poly.entity_id
_entity_poly.type
_entity_poly.pdbx_seq_one_letter_code
_entity_poly.pdbx_strand_id
1 'polypeptide(L)'
;KDVIADFAAEDLLLVVEFLTYQLEGESKADYTALIPSLIEGGSQICLDLGSKLLKIPYPGTPEACANITAMSGDVPWAVLSAGVDHATFIGQVETAMANGASGVIAGRSLWKDCISLDRSVTRERLESIAVPRLRELQAIIARHFPG
;
A
#
# COMPACT_ATOMS: atom_id res chain seq x y z
N LYS A 1 -3.87 -20.29 3.68
CA LYS A 1 -3.89 -20.75 5.08
C LYS A 1 -2.61 -21.52 5.42
N ASP A 2 -2.24 -22.51 4.63
CA ASP A 2 -1.07 -23.37 4.91
C ASP A 2 0.24 -22.57 4.93
N VAL A 3 0.44 -21.68 3.95
CA VAL A 3 1.62 -20.79 3.90
C VAL A 3 1.74 -19.91 5.17
N ILE A 4 0.63 -19.39 5.69
CA ILE A 4 0.65 -18.58 6.93
C ILE A 4 1.07 -19.43 8.12
N ALA A 5 0.59 -20.67 8.20
CA ALA A 5 0.97 -21.61 9.26
C ALA A 5 2.45 -22.01 9.17
N ASP A 6 2.96 -22.29 7.96
CA ASP A 6 4.35 -22.64 7.72
C ASP A 6 5.30 -21.50 8.12
N PHE A 7 4.99 -20.26 7.75
CA PHE A 7 5.77 -19.08 8.15
C PHE A 7 5.75 -18.87 9.68
N ALA A 8 4.58 -19.05 10.29
CA ALA A 8 4.44 -18.93 11.75
C ALA A 8 5.23 -20.01 12.50
N ALA A 9 5.32 -21.23 11.97
CA ALA A 9 6.09 -22.32 12.55
C ALA A 9 7.61 -22.04 12.56
N GLU A 10 8.08 -21.25 11.58
CA GLU A 10 9.50 -20.86 11.46
C GLU A 10 9.79 -19.47 12.08
N ASP A 11 8.84 -18.89 12.83
CA ASP A 11 8.94 -17.55 13.42
C ASP A 11 9.23 -16.45 12.38
N LEU A 12 8.67 -16.60 11.18
CA LEU A 12 8.82 -15.64 10.08
C LEU A 12 7.55 -14.79 9.90
N LEU A 13 7.72 -13.48 9.80
CA LEU A 13 6.63 -12.58 9.49
C LEU A 13 6.27 -12.65 8.01
N LEU A 14 5.05 -13.12 7.71
CA LEU A 14 4.51 -13.10 6.35
C LEU A 14 3.74 -11.79 6.09
N VAL A 15 4.18 -11.04 5.10
CA VAL A 15 3.43 -9.90 4.56
C VAL A 15 2.48 -10.41 3.49
N VAL A 16 1.18 -10.28 3.71
CA VAL A 16 0.17 -10.68 2.74
C VAL A 16 -0.21 -9.49 1.87
N GLU A 17 -0.02 -9.64 0.56
CA GLU A 17 -0.48 -8.68 -0.46
C GLU A 17 -1.56 -9.34 -1.31
N PHE A 18 -2.72 -8.70 -1.42
CA PHE A 18 -3.72 -9.05 -2.42
C PHE A 18 -3.94 -7.88 -3.37
N LEU A 19 -4.33 -8.20 -4.59
CA LEU A 19 -4.63 -7.22 -5.63
C LEU A 19 -6.02 -7.48 -6.19
N THR A 20 -6.69 -6.40 -6.57
CA THR A 20 -7.95 -6.47 -7.29
C THR A 20 -7.73 -6.12 -8.75
N TYR A 21 -8.54 -6.68 -9.62
CA TYR A 21 -8.43 -6.46 -11.07
C TYR A 21 -9.81 -6.20 -11.65
N GLN A 22 -9.85 -5.28 -12.61
CA GLN A 22 -11.03 -5.06 -13.45
C GLN A 22 -11.34 -6.34 -14.23
N LEU A 23 -12.59 -6.77 -14.22
CA LEU A 23 -13.03 -7.94 -14.96
C LEU A 23 -13.25 -7.62 -16.45
N GLU A 24 -13.19 -8.65 -17.29
CA GLU A 24 -13.52 -8.51 -18.71
C GLU A 24 -14.98 -8.05 -18.87
N GLY A 25 -15.20 -7.01 -19.67
CA GLY A 25 -16.52 -6.39 -19.86
C GLY A 25 -16.97 -5.41 -18.79
N GLU A 26 -16.26 -5.28 -17.69
CA GLU A 26 -16.52 -4.27 -16.66
C GLU A 26 -16.02 -2.90 -17.12
N SER A 27 -16.80 -1.83 -16.90
CA SER A 27 -16.31 -0.49 -17.18
C SER A 27 -15.30 -0.03 -16.10
N LYS A 28 -14.38 0.87 -16.48
CA LYS A 28 -13.44 1.45 -15.51
C LYS A 28 -14.17 2.20 -14.39
N ALA A 29 -15.30 2.83 -14.70
CA ALA A 29 -16.10 3.57 -13.71
C ALA A 29 -16.71 2.62 -12.68
N ASP A 30 -17.30 1.50 -13.14
CA ASP A 30 -17.89 0.47 -12.26
C ASP A 30 -16.83 -0.16 -11.39
N TYR A 31 -15.69 -0.57 -11.96
CA TYR A 31 -14.56 -1.11 -11.19
C TYR A 31 -14.07 -0.10 -10.13
N THR A 32 -13.93 1.19 -10.49
CA THR A 32 -13.49 2.22 -9.56
C THR A 32 -14.48 2.39 -8.39
N ALA A 33 -15.78 2.31 -8.67
CA ALA A 33 -16.83 2.39 -7.65
C ALA A 33 -16.81 1.18 -6.69
N LEU A 34 -16.33 0.02 -7.15
CA LEU A 34 -16.23 -1.21 -6.36
C LEU A 34 -14.95 -1.29 -5.52
N ILE A 35 -13.91 -0.48 -5.80
CA ILE A 35 -12.62 -0.56 -5.11
C ILE A 35 -12.76 -0.59 -3.58
N PRO A 36 -13.52 0.30 -2.92
CA PRO A 36 -13.63 0.25 -1.45
C PRO A 36 -14.09 -1.12 -0.95
N SER A 37 -15.20 -1.64 -1.48
CA SER A 37 -15.76 -2.92 -1.05
C SER A 37 -14.87 -4.12 -1.39
N LEU A 38 -14.16 -4.07 -2.52
CA LEU A 38 -13.22 -5.12 -2.91
C LEU A 38 -12.00 -5.16 -1.98
N ILE A 39 -11.48 -3.99 -1.58
CA ILE A 39 -10.34 -3.93 -0.67
C ILE A 39 -10.75 -4.32 0.76
N GLU A 40 -11.91 -3.86 1.23
CA GLU A 40 -12.46 -4.28 2.53
C GLU A 40 -12.68 -5.80 2.57
N GLY A 41 -13.36 -6.37 1.57
CA GLY A 41 -13.61 -7.82 1.50
C GLY A 41 -12.33 -8.65 1.41
N GLY A 42 -11.36 -8.23 0.59
CA GLY A 42 -10.05 -8.89 0.50
C GLY A 42 -9.26 -8.83 1.81
N SER A 43 -9.30 -7.69 2.50
CA SER A 43 -8.66 -7.53 3.81
C SER A 43 -9.30 -8.46 4.85
N GLN A 44 -10.63 -8.52 4.90
CA GLN A 44 -11.34 -9.43 5.82
C GLN A 44 -10.95 -10.89 5.59
N ILE A 45 -10.91 -11.34 4.34
CA ILE A 45 -10.47 -12.71 4.01
C ILE A 45 -9.04 -12.98 4.51
N CYS A 46 -8.11 -12.03 4.29
CA CYS A 46 -6.74 -12.18 4.76
C CYS A 46 -6.65 -12.26 6.29
N LEU A 47 -7.42 -11.43 6.99
CA LEU A 47 -7.50 -11.43 8.47
C LEU A 47 -8.09 -12.74 8.99
N ASP A 48 -9.17 -13.24 8.41
CA ASP A 48 -9.81 -14.52 8.80
C ASP A 48 -8.86 -15.71 8.58
N LEU A 49 -7.94 -15.60 7.64
CA LEU A 49 -6.89 -16.58 7.41
C LEU A 49 -5.70 -16.45 8.38
N GLY A 50 -5.67 -15.41 9.20
CA GLY A 50 -4.65 -15.22 10.23
C GLY A 50 -3.46 -14.36 9.81
N SER A 51 -3.59 -13.51 8.78
CA SER A 51 -2.53 -12.57 8.39
C SER A 51 -2.13 -11.67 9.55
N LYS A 52 -0.82 -11.42 9.69
CA LYS A 52 -0.24 -10.59 10.76
C LYS A 52 0.23 -9.22 10.27
N LEU A 53 0.27 -9.02 8.96
CA LEU A 53 0.60 -7.76 8.32
C LEU A 53 -0.06 -7.75 6.93
N LEU A 54 -0.84 -6.70 6.65
CA LEU A 54 -1.47 -6.50 5.35
C LEU A 54 -0.72 -5.46 4.53
N LYS A 55 -0.48 -5.76 3.26
CA LYS A 55 -0.02 -4.81 2.24
C LYS A 55 -1.11 -4.69 1.19
N ILE A 56 -1.82 -3.56 1.17
CA ILE A 56 -3.04 -3.41 0.38
C ILE A 56 -2.99 -2.19 -0.55
N PRO A 57 -3.71 -2.21 -1.68
CA PRO A 57 -3.94 -1.02 -2.47
C PRO A 57 -4.66 0.06 -1.65
N TYR A 58 -4.57 1.32 -2.09
CA TYR A 58 -5.34 2.41 -1.48
C TYR A 58 -6.85 2.09 -1.54
N PRO A 59 -7.56 2.09 -0.40
CA PRO A 59 -8.97 1.66 -0.33
C PRO A 59 -9.97 2.56 -1.07
N GLY A 60 -9.54 3.69 -1.62
CA GLY A 60 -10.37 4.56 -2.44
C GLY A 60 -10.94 5.77 -1.71
N THR A 61 -11.33 5.63 -0.46
CA THR A 61 -11.92 6.73 0.34
C THR A 61 -11.38 6.74 1.78
N PRO A 62 -11.47 7.89 2.50
CA PRO A 62 -11.13 7.96 3.92
C PRO A 62 -11.95 6.98 4.78
N GLU A 63 -13.24 6.84 4.48
CA GLU A 63 -14.14 5.93 5.18
C GLU A 63 -13.70 4.47 5.04
N ALA A 64 -13.33 4.05 3.82
CA ALA A 64 -12.81 2.71 3.58
C ALA A 64 -11.48 2.47 4.31
N CYS A 65 -10.59 3.47 4.39
CA CYS A 65 -9.38 3.38 5.20
C CYS A 65 -9.71 3.18 6.69
N ALA A 66 -10.66 3.94 7.24
CA ALA A 66 -11.11 3.80 8.62
C ALA A 66 -11.75 2.43 8.89
N ASN A 67 -12.55 1.91 7.94
CA ASN A 67 -13.14 0.57 8.03
C ASN A 67 -12.05 -0.52 8.06
N ILE A 68 -11.02 -0.42 7.21
CA ILE A 68 -9.87 -1.33 7.23
C ILE A 68 -9.19 -1.29 8.60
N THR A 69 -8.93 -0.12 9.15
CA THR A 69 -8.33 0.03 10.49
C THR A 69 -9.19 -0.63 11.56
N ALA A 70 -10.49 -0.38 11.55
CA ALA A 70 -11.40 -0.95 12.53
C ALA A 70 -11.46 -2.48 12.46
N MET A 71 -11.52 -3.07 11.26
CA MET A 71 -11.55 -4.53 11.09
C MET A 71 -10.21 -5.20 11.37
N SER A 72 -9.10 -4.51 11.15
CA SER A 72 -7.75 -5.05 11.36
C SER A 72 -7.39 -5.17 12.85
N GLY A 73 -8.02 -4.39 13.73
CA GLY A 73 -7.69 -4.36 15.15
C GLY A 73 -6.20 -4.08 15.38
N ASP A 74 -5.50 -5.04 15.97
CA ASP A 74 -4.06 -4.94 16.24
C ASP A 74 -3.17 -5.37 15.04
N VAL A 75 -3.76 -5.85 13.95
CA VAL A 75 -3.00 -6.24 12.75
C VAL A 75 -2.64 -5.00 11.95
N PRO A 76 -1.34 -4.66 11.81
CA PRO A 76 -0.92 -3.50 11.06
C PRO A 76 -1.23 -3.68 9.56
N TRP A 77 -1.57 -2.56 8.91
CA TRP A 77 -1.73 -2.53 7.46
C TRP A 77 -0.96 -1.37 6.83
N ALA A 78 -0.39 -1.63 5.66
CA ALA A 78 0.40 -0.67 4.92
C ALA A 78 -0.20 -0.47 3.51
N VAL A 79 -0.32 0.78 3.08
CA VAL A 79 -0.77 1.10 1.73
C VAL A 79 0.35 0.91 0.72
N LEU A 80 0.04 0.26 -0.40
CA LEU A 80 0.96 0.09 -1.53
C LEU A 80 0.70 1.11 -2.64
N SER A 81 1.72 1.40 -3.44
CA SER A 81 1.64 2.48 -4.44
C SER A 81 0.91 2.11 -5.74
N ALA A 82 0.67 0.83 -6.00
CA ALA A 82 0.08 0.32 -7.26
C ALA A 82 0.70 0.88 -8.56
N GLY A 83 1.82 1.62 -8.46
CA GLY A 83 2.51 2.24 -9.60
C GLY A 83 1.85 3.52 -10.11
N VAL A 84 0.97 4.16 -9.35
CA VAL A 84 0.47 5.52 -9.64
C VAL A 84 1.61 6.54 -9.67
N ASP A 85 1.36 7.76 -10.13
CA ASP A 85 2.33 8.84 -10.04
C ASP A 85 2.57 9.25 -8.57
N HIS A 86 3.70 9.94 -8.34
CA HIS A 86 4.12 10.28 -6.98
C HIS A 86 3.13 11.20 -6.26
N ALA A 87 2.60 12.23 -6.94
CA ALA A 87 1.69 13.19 -6.33
C ALA A 87 0.38 12.52 -5.89
N THR A 88 -0.18 11.66 -6.75
CA THR A 88 -1.35 10.83 -6.42
C THR A 88 -1.06 9.96 -5.21
N PHE A 89 0.11 9.30 -5.18
CA PHE A 89 0.47 8.43 -4.06
C PHE A 89 0.63 9.18 -2.74
N ILE A 90 1.22 10.37 -2.74
CA ILE A 90 1.31 11.23 -1.55
C ILE A 90 -0.07 11.50 -0.95
N GLY A 91 -1.05 11.93 -1.75
CA GLY A 91 -2.41 12.14 -1.27
C GLY A 91 -3.09 10.89 -0.71
N GLN A 92 -2.85 9.72 -1.34
CA GLN A 92 -3.32 8.43 -0.85
C GLN A 92 -2.68 8.07 0.50
N VAL A 93 -1.37 8.29 0.65
CA VAL A 93 -0.64 8.04 1.90
C VAL A 93 -1.13 8.95 3.01
N GLU A 94 -1.27 10.25 2.77
CA GLU A 94 -1.80 11.19 3.77
C GLU A 94 -3.18 10.76 4.26
N THR A 95 -4.07 10.39 3.32
CA THR A 95 -5.42 9.91 3.67
C THR A 95 -5.35 8.60 4.46
N ALA A 96 -4.57 7.63 4.02
CA ALA A 96 -4.46 6.33 4.69
C ALA A 96 -3.87 6.48 6.11
N MET A 97 -2.79 7.24 6.26
CA MET A 97 -2.15 7.49 7.56
C MET A 97 -3.09 8.23 8.52
N ALA A 98 -3.83 9.23 8.05
CA ALA A 98 -4.81 9.95 8.85
C ALA A 98 -5.98 9.06 9.32
N ASN A 99 -6.20 7.92 8.66
CA ASN A 99 -7.27 6.95 8.97
C ASN A 99 -6.74 5.61 9.51
N GLY A 100 -5.52 5.60 10.08
CA GLY A 100 -5.00 4.51 10.88
C GLY A 100 -4.13 3.48 10.15
N ALA A 101 -3.67 3.77 8.92
CA ALA A 101 -2.62 2.95 8.30
C ALA A 101 -1.35 2.96 9.17
N SER A 102 -0.70 1.82 9.29
CA SER A 102 0.54 1.66 10.07
C SER A 102 1.79 2.06 9.29
N GLY A 103 1.67 2.31 7.98
CA GLY A 103 2.78 2.70 7.14
C GLY A 103 2.52 2.54 5.65
N VAL A 104 3.60 2.57 4.89
CA VAL A 104 3.55 2.45 3.43
C VAL A 104 4.57 1.45 2.90
N ILE A 105 4.25 0.77 1.82
CA ILE A 105 5.20 -0.05 1.06
C ILE A 105 5.26 0.49 -0.36
N ALA A 106 6.12 1.47 -0.55
CA ALA A 106 6.29 2.17 -1.81
C ALA A 106 7.32 1.50 -2.72
N GLY A 107 7.09 1.57 -4.01
CA GLY A 107 7.99 1.02 -5.03
C GLY A 107 8.03 1.93 -6.26
N ARG A 108 7.44 1.49 -7.34
CA ARG A 108 7.48 2.15 -8.65
C ARG A 108 7.06 3.62 -8.66
N SER A 109 6.16 4.05 -7.79
CA SER A 109 5.78 5.46 -7.65
C SER A 109 6.94 6.38 -7.28
N LEU A 110 7.98 5.84 -6.63
CA LEU A 110 9.16 6.61 -6.26
C LEU A 110 10.16 6.74 -7.39
N TRP A 111 10.40 5.68 -8.16
CA TRP A 111 11.59 5.55 -8.99
C TRP A 111 11.33 5.17 -10.45
N LYS A 112 10.11 4.80 -10.87
CA LYS A 112 9.87 4.25 -12.23
C LYS A 112 10.30 5.19 -13.36
N ASP A 113 10.22 6.50 -13.15
CA ASP A 113 10.62 7.55 -14.08
C ASP A 113 12.09 7.96 -13.99
N CYS A 114 12.82 7.37 -13.04
CA CYS A 114 14.24 7.58 -12.86
C CYS A 114 15.11 6.64 -13.74
N ILE A 115 14.53 5.54 -14.22
CA ILE A 115 15.28 4.49 -14.91
C ILE A 115 15.61 4.90 -16.35
N SER A 116 16.88 4.70 -16.74
CA SER A 116 17.41 4.91 -18.08
C SER A 116 18.32 3.74 -18.46
N LEU A 117 18.57 3.55 -19.75
CA LEU A 117 19.60 2.62 -20.23
C LEU A 117 21.00 3.10 -19.85
N ASP A 118 21.20 4.40 -19.66
CA ASP A 118 22.42 4.98 -19.11
C ASP A 118 22.40 4.95 -17.58
N ARG A 119 23.36 4.24 -16.99
CA ARG A 119 23.48 4.09 -15.54
C ARG A 119 23.81 5.40 -14.82
N SER A 120 24.55 6.31 -15.47
CA SER A 120 24.89 7.61 -14.87
C SER A 120 23.64 8.47 -14.74
N VAL A 121 22.80 8.51 -15.77
CA VAL A 121 21.51 9.20 -15.78
C VAL A 121 20.55 8.59 -14.75
N THR A 122 20.51 7.25 -14.67
CA THR A 122 19.70 6.57 -13.64
C THR A 122 20.11 6.98 -12.23
N ARG A 123 21.41 6.98 -11.94
CA ARG A 123 21.94 7.37 -10.61
C ARG A 123 21.57 8.81 -10.27
N GLU A 124 21.83 9.74 -11.17
CA GLU A 124 21.50 11.15 -10.99
C GLU A 124 20.01 11.36 -10.69
N ARG A 125 19.13 10.69 -11.45
CA ARG A 125 17.68 10.79 -11.24
C ARG A 125 17.23 10.14 -9.94
N LEU A 126 17.81 9.02 -9.54
CA LEU A 126 17.51 8.40 -8.25
C LEU A 126 17.89 9.34 -7.10
N GLU A 127 19.05 9.99 -7.16
CA GLU A 127 19.50 10.93 -6.13
C GLU A 127 18.67 12.22 -6.13
N SER A 128 18.36 12.79 -7.30
CA SER A 128 17.68 14.09 -7.42
C SER A 128 16.16 14.02 -7.37
N ILE A 129 15.54 12.85 -7.65
CA ILE A 129 14.09 12.68 -7.71
C ILE A 129 13.61 11.66 -6.70
N ALA A 130 14.11 10.42 -6.74
CA ALA A 130 13.56 9.34 -5.90
C ALA A 130 13.89 9.54 -4.41
N VAL A 131 15.10 10.00 -4.08
CA VAL A 131 15.48 10.28 -2.68
C VAL A 131 14.64 11.40 -2.06
N PRO A 132 14.40 12.56 -2.69
CA PRO A 132 13.44 13.55 -2.20
C PRO A 132 12.04 12.98 -1.99
N ARG A 133 11.51 12.22 -2.93
CA ARG A 133 10.20 11.55 -2.80
C ARG A 133 10.12 10.61 -1.58
N LEU A 134 11.19 9.84 -1.36
CA LEU A 134 11.27 8.98 -0.17
C LEU A 134 11.26 9.79 1.12
N ARG A 135 12.00 10.90 1.17
CA ARG A 135 12.03 11.79 2.34
C ARG A 135 10.67 12.43 2.61
N GLU A 136 9.93 12.77 1.56
CA GLU A 136 8.56 13.29 1.69
C GLU A 136 7.64 12.25 2.34
N LEU A 137 7.67 10.99 1.89
CA LEU A 137 6.92 9.89 2.53
C LEU A 137 7.33 9.68 3.99
N GLN A 138 8.63 9.69 4.30
CA GLN A 138 9.13 9.56 5.66
C GLN A 138 8.62 10.70 6.55
N ALA A 139 8.56 11.93 6.04
CA ALA A 139 8.02 13.07 6.77
C ALA A 139 6.51 12.94 7.05
N ILE A 140 5.73 12.35 6.14
CA ILE A 140 4.32 12.07 6.37
C ILE A 140 4.19 11.03 7.49
N ILE A 141 4.89 9.91 7.40
CA ILE A 141 4.85 8.83 8.39
C ILE A 141 5.24 9.36 9.78
N ALA A 142 6.31 10.14 9.87
CA ALA A 142 6.80 10.70 11.13
C ALA A 142 5.78 11.63 11.83
N ARG A 143 4.86 12.25 11.11
CA ARG A 143 3.78 13.05 11.72
C ARG A 143 2.75 12.20 12.46
N HIS A 144 2.57 10.92 12.04
CA HIS A 144 1.60 10.00 12.64
C HIS A 144 2.22 9.10 13.72
N PHE A 145 3.53 8.92 13.67
CA PHE A 145 4.29 8.14 14.67
C PHE A 145 5.43 8.98 15.21
N PRO A 146 5.15 10.01 16.03
CA PRO A 146 6.21 10.74 16.72
C PRO A 146 6.93 9.76 17.65
N GLY A 147 8.26 9.61 17.44
CA GLY A 147 9.12 8.75 18.24
C GLY A 147 9.24 9.20 19.69
#